data_ba176041a453dadeabaac93d4febd372
#
_entry.id   ba176041a453dadeabaac93d4febd372
#
_cell.length_a   1.000
_cell.length_b   1.000
_cell.length_c   1.000
_cell.angle_alpha   90.00
_cell.angle_beta   90.00
_cell.angle_gamma   90.00
#
_symmetry.space_group_name_H-M   'P 1'
#
loop_
_entity.id
_entity.type
_entity.pdbx_description
1 polymer ?
#
loop_
_entity_poly.entity_id
_entity_poly.type
_entity_poly.pdbx_seq_one_letter_code
_entity_poly.pdbx_strand_id
1 'polypeptide(L)'
;MPGTNLIRGLLLMPWSIPVFVNAFLWLWLLNVQYGFVNYLLVTLGILREPLHWTGGSFVAKVSVLLAYIWRVFPFNMIVYLAAFQTIDPMYYEVAEIEGAGKVQQFFLTVVMLRNIITFTALLNFIWAFQEFTTIWIMTRGGPAGATNTLMTQVYTRSFMERNFGEAAAMGALWVLFLVVFSVFYVRFLLAHED
;
A
#
# COMPACT_ATOMS: atom_id res chain seq x y z
N MET A 1 6.81 8.90 26.54
CA MET A 1 8.01 8.07 26.73
C MET A 1 9.14 8.67 25.89
N PRO A 2 10.35 8.88 26.44
CA PRO A 2 11.48 9.32 25.64
C PRO A 2 11.84 8.21 24.65
N GLY A 3 11.73 8.44 23.36
CA GLY A 3 12.01 7.46 22.30
C GLY A 3 10.85 7.25 21.30
N THR A 4 9.62 7.51 21.70
CA THR A 4 8.47 7.37 20.77
C THR A 4 8.58 8.31 19.57
N ASN A 5 9.14 9.49 19.74
CA ASN A 5 9.34 10.46 18.66
C ASN A 5 10.42 9.99 17.68
N LEU A 6 11.48 9.35 18.16
CA LEU A 6 12.51 8.78 17.29
C LEU A 6 11.96 7.62 16.46
N ILE A 7 11.22 6.70 17.10
CA ILE A 7 10.57 5.59 16.40
C ILE A 7 9.59 6.10 15.36
N ARG A 8 8.76 7.09 15.70
CA ARG A 8 7.84 7.73 14.72
C ARG A 8 8.61 8.35 13.56
N GLY A 9 9.71 9.07 13.83
CA GLY A 9 10.55 9.64 12.79
C GLY A 9 11.14 8.59 11.85
N LEU A 10 11.65 7.48 12.37
CA LEU A 10 12.19 6.36 11.59
C LEU A 10 11.09 5.69 10.74
N LEU A 11 9.90 5.50 11.30
CA LEU A 11 8.77 4.92 10.58
C LEU A 11 8.21 5.85 9.49
N LEU A 12 8.48 7.16 9.55
CA LEU A 12 8.07 8.13 8.53
C LEU A 12 9.06 8.24 7.35
N MET A 13 10.29 7.79 7.52
CA MET A 13 11.32 7.87 6.46
C MET A 13 10.85 7.32 5.10
N PRO A 14 10.18 6.16 5.02
CA PRO A 14 9.76 5.61 3.73
C PRO A 14 8.88 6.55 2.90
N TRP A 15 8.04 7.32 3.55
CA TRP A 15 7.12 8.23 2.88
C TRP A 15 7.81 9.46 2.29
N SER A 16 8.92 9.89 2.87
CA SER A 16 9.71 11.02 2.38
C SER A 16 10.59 10.66 1.18
N ILE A 17 10.79 9.36 0.91
CA ILE A 17 11.63 8.89 -0.20
C ILE A 17 10.86 9.03 -1.53
N PRO A 18 11.46 9.66 -2.57
CA PRO A 18 10.85 9.69 -3.90
C PRO A 18 10.53 8.28 -4.41
N VAL A 19 9.38 8.12 -5.06
CA VAL A 19 8.87 6.80 -5.47
C VAL A 19 9.85 6.00 -6.32
N PHE A 20 10.57 6.65 -7.24
CA PHE A 20 11.57 5.97 -8.07
C PHE A 20 12.79 5.49 -7.27
N VAL A 21 13.23 6.27 -6.27
CA VAL A 21 14.31 5.87 -5.36
C VAL A 21 13.89 4.67 -4.53
N ASN A 22 12.66 4.68 -4.01
CA ASN A 22 12.07 3.53 -3.32
C ASN A 22 12.11 2.27 -4.17
N ALA A 23 11.68 2.36 -5.44
CA ALA A 23 11.67 1.21 -6.34
C ALA A 23 13.08 0.65 -6.60
N PHE A 24 14.08 1.51 -6.82
CA PHE A 24 15.48 1.09 -6.98
C PHE A 24 16.05 0.50 -5.70
N LEU A 25 15.75 1.09 -4.53
CA LEU A 25 16.16 0.56 -3.23
C LEU A 25 15.65 -0.87 -3.03
N TRP A 26 14.38 -1.12 -3.34
CA TRP A 26 13.81 -2.46 -3.23
C TRP A 26 14.40 -3.44 -4.25
N LEU A 27 14.67 -3.01 -5.50
CA LEU A 27 15.42 -3.83 -6.47
C LEU A 27 16.78 -4.24 -5.93
N TRP A 28 17.49 -3.31 -5.29
CA TRP A 28 18.79 -3.58 -4.70
C TRP A 28 18.70 -4.52 -3.50
N LEU A 29 17.76 -4.29 -2.57
CA LEU A 29 17.54 -5.14 -1.39
C LEU A 29 17.13 -6.57 -1.77
N LEU A 30 16.37 -6.72 -2.85
CA LEU A 30 15.86 -8.00 -3.35
C LEU A 30 16.78 -8.65 -4.41
N ASN A 31 17.97 -8.10 -4.65
CA ASN A 31 18.88 -8.66 -5.62
C ASN A 31 19.30 -10.09 -5.24
N VAL A 32 19.38 -10.98 -6.25
CA VAL A 32 19.68 -12.42 -6.03
C VAL A 32 21.10 -12.62 -5.48
N GLN A 33 22.08 -11.85 -5.99
CA GLN A 33 23.50 -12.08 -5.70
C GLN A 33 23.97 -11.36 -4.42
N TYR A 34 23.55 -10.13 -4.20
CA TYR A 34 24.04 -9.26 -3.13
C TYR A 34 22.94 -8.60 -2.30
N GLY A 35 21.67 -8.97 -2.54
CA GLY A 35 20.54 -8.36 -1.84
C GLY A 35 20.48 -8.75 -0.36
N PHE A 36 20.32 -7.76 0.50
CA PHE A 36 20.28 -7.94 1.95
C PHE A 36 19.15 -8.89 2.39
N VAL A 37 17.99 -8.85 1.71
CA VAL A 37 16.85 -9.72 2.07
C VAL A 37 17.19 -11.18 1.86
N ASN A 38 17.79 -11.54 0.73
CA ASN A 38 18.26 -12.91 0.47
C ASN A 38 19.32 -13.33 1.49
N TYR A 39 20.31 -12.47 1.74
CA TYR A 39 21.33 -12.74 2.74
C TYR A 39 20.72 -13.07 4.11
N LEU A 40 19.78 -12.25 4.58
CA LEU A 40 19.12 -12.44 5.86
C LEU A 40 18.33 -13.76 5.90
N LEU A 41 17.49 -14.01 4.89
CA LEU A 41 16.62 -15.20 4.85
C LEU A 41 17.41 -16.52 4.74
N VAL A 42 18.51 -16.52 4.03
CA VAL A 42 19.39 -17.70 3.94
C VAL A 42 20.16 -17.90 5.25
N THR A 43 20.69 -16.83 5.84
CA THR A 43 21.42 -16.90 7.13
C THR A 43 20.54 -17.38 8.27
N LEU A 44 19.26 -16.98 8.28
CA LEU A 44 18.26 -17.45 9.27
C LEU A 44 17.73 -18.85 8.97
N GLY A 45 18.16 -19.50 7.89
CA GLY A 45 17.73 -20.86 7.50
C GLY A 45 16.27 -20.91 6.99
N ILE A 46 15.66 -19.77 6.69
CA ILE A 46 14.29 -19.69 6.14
C ILE A 46 14.29 -20.12 4.68
N LEU A 47 15.32 -19.72 3.92
CA LEU A 47 15.56 -20.16 2.56
C LEU A 47 16.81 -21.01 2.48
N ARG A 48 16.80 -22.04 1.62
CA ARG A 48 17.98 -22.87 1.33
C ARG A 48 18.93 -22.20 0.34
N GLU A 49 18.38 -21.41 -0.57
CA GLU A 49 19.11 -20.69 -1.63
C GLU A 49 18.46 -19.32 -1.88
N PRO A 50 19.20 -18.35 -2.45
CA PRO A 50 18.68 -17.03 -2.76
C PRO A 50 17.49 -17.09 -3.72
N LEU A 51 16.40 -16.39 -3.37
CA LEU A 51 15.18 -16.32 -4.16
C LEU A 51 15.30 -15.25 -5.26
N HIS A 52 14.87 -15.59 -6.48
CA HIS A 52 14.76 -14.63 -7.57
C HIS A 52 13.42 -13.87 -7.46
N TRP A 53 13.43 -12.77 -6.73
CA TRP A 53 12.25 -12.00 -6.32
C TRP A 53 11.41 -11.42 -7.46
N THR A 54 11.99 -11.28 -8.66
CA THR A 54 11.29 -10.81 -9.87
C THR A 54 11.13 -11.89 -10.93
N GLY A 55 11.60 -13.12 -10.66
CA GLY A 55 11.65 -14.21 -11.66
C GLY A 55 10.35 -14.99 -11.80
N GLY A 56 9.54 -15.08 -10.73
CA GLY A 56 8.28 -15.82 -10.73
C GLY A 56 7.08 -14.90 -10.64
N SER A 57 5.97 -15.26 -11.29
CA SER A 57 4.76 -14.42 -11.34
C SER A 57 4.20 -14.05 -9.98
N PHE A 58 4.13 -15.00 -9.04
CA PHE A 58 3.66 -14.76 -7.69
C PHE A 58 4.65 -13.90 -6.89
N VAL A 59 5.94 -14.29 -6.93
CA VAL A 59 6.99 -13.61 -6.16
C VAL A 59 7.19 -12.17 -6.63
N ALA A 60 7.10 -11.92 -7.94
CA ALA A 60 7.17 -10.56 -8.48
C ALA A 60 6.03 -9.66 -7.97
N LYS A 61 4.80 -10.19 -7.88
CA LYS A 61 3.68 -9.46 -7.26
C LYS A 61 3.96 -9.13 -5.79
N VAL A 62 4.44 -10.12 -5.03
CA VAL A 62 4.79 -9.92 -3.61
C VAL A 62 5.87 -8.87 -3.47
N SER A 63 6.90 -8.89 -4.30
CA SER A 63 8.00 -7.91 -4.28
C SER A 63 7.51 -6.48 -4.53
N VAL A 64 6.67 -6.29 -5.54
CA VAL A 64 6.07 -4.98 -5.85
C VAL A 64 5.17 -4.51 -4.70
N LEU A 65 4.34 -5.41 -4.16
CA LEU A 65 3.44 -5.09 -3.03
C LEU A 65 4.23 -4.71 -1.77
N LEU A 66 5.32 -5.40 -1.45
CA LEU A 66 6.18 -5.05 -0.31
C LEU A 66 6.76 -3.64 -0.46
N ALA A 67 7.29 -3.31 -1.63
CA ALA A 67 7.83 -1.98 -1.91
C ALA A 67 6.76 -0.88 -1.82
N TYR A 68 5.57 -1.16 -2.32
CA TYR A 68 4.43 -0.25 -2.28
C TYR A 68 3.91 -0.04 -0.85
N ILE A 69 3.63 -1.13 -0.11
CA ILE A 69 3.12 -1.08 1.26
C ILE A 69 4.11 -0.36 2.17
N TRP A 70 5.41 -0.66 2.07
CA TRP A 70 6.45 -0.02 2.88
C TRP A 70 6.46 1.51 2.71
N ARG A 71 6.23 2.00 1.49
CA ARG A 71 6.17 3.43 1.18
C ARG A 71 4.88 4.09 1.68
N VAL A 72 3.74 3.40 1.60
CA VAL A 72 2.41 3.98 1.91
C VAL A 72 2.05 3.82 3.39
N PHE A 73 2.60 2.81 4.08
CA PHE A 73 2.35 2.53 5.49
C PHE A 73 2.47 3.75 6.41
N PRO A 74 3.52 4.62 6.30
CA PRO A 74 3.68 5.75 7.22
C PRO A 74 2.55 6.78 7.14
N PHE A 75 2.00 7.02 5.96
CA PHE A 75 0.83 7.88 5.80
C PHE A 75 -0.36 7.37 6.60
N ASN A 76 -0.71 6.09 6.41
CA ASN A 76 -1.80 5.46 7.16
C ASN A 76 -1.54 5.47 8.67
N MET A 77 -0.29 5.22 9.08
CA MET A 77 0.11 5.28 10.49
C MET A 77 -0.17 6.66 11.11
N ILE A 78 0.16 7.76 10.42
CA ILE A 78 -0.11 9.11 10.94
C ILE A 78 -1.60 9.36 11.03
N VAL A 79 -2.36 9.05 9.99
CA VAL A 79 -3.81 9.27 9.96
C VAL A 79 -4.50 8.51 11.09
N TYR A 80 -4.17 7.23 11.26
CA TYR A 80 -4.76 6.43 12.33
C TYR A 80 -4.28 6.87 13.72
N LEU A 81 -3.02 7.26 13.87
CA LEU A 81 -2.51 7.77 15.14
C LEU A 81 -3.21 9.08 15.56
N ALA A 82 -3.48 9.97 14.61
CA ALA A 82 -4.27 11.17 14.86
C ALA A 82 -5.73 10.83 15.22
N ALA A 83 -6.31 9.90 14.49
CA ALA A 83 -7.68 9.44 14.72
C ALA A 83 -7.85 8.76 16.10
N PHE A 84 -6.89 7.97 16.55
CA PHE A 84 -6.90 7.40 17.90
C PHE A 84 -6.95 8.46 19.02
N GLN A 85 -6.33 9.62 18.78
CA GLN A 85 -6.32 10.70 19.78
C GLN A 85 -7.67 11.42 19.92
N THR A 86 -8.59 11.21 18.99
CA THR A 86 -9.96 11.78 19.07
C THR A 86 -10.94 10.92 19.86
N ILE A 87 -10.56 9.68 20.20
CA ILE A 87 -11.39 8.78 20.99
C ILE A 87 -11.27 9.16 22.47
N ASP A 88 -12.43 9.44 23.10
CA ASP A 88 -12.45 9.71 24.54
C ASP A 88 -12.06 8.43 25.31
N PRO A 89 -11.07 8.50 26.24
CA PRO A 89 -10.67 7.37 27.08
C PRO A 89 -11.83 6.75 27.88
N MET A 90 -12.86 7.50 28.18
CA MET A 90 -14.06 7.05 28.89
C MET A 90 -14.72 5.82 28.22
N TYR A 91 -14.67 5.71 26.90
CA TYR A 91 -15.21 4.53 26.22
C TYR A 91 -14.46 3.23 26.56
N TYR A 92 -13.15 3.32 26.79
CA TYR A 92 -12.36 2.15 27.18
C TYR A 92 -12.57 1.82 28.68
N GLU A 93 -12.74 2.82 29.53
CA GLU A 93 -13.04 2.63 30.95
C GLU A 93 -14.41 1.94 31.14
N VAL A 94 -15.45 2.38 30.42
CA VAL A 94 -16.76 1.75 30.44
C VAL A 94 -16.68 0.32 29.93
N ALA A 95 -16.01 0.08 28.81
CA ALA A 95 -15.83 -1.25 28.27
C ALA A 95 -15.09 -2.20 29.24
N GLU A 96 -14.11 -1.68 29.98
CA GLU A 96 -13.40 -2.45 30.99
C GLU A 96 -14.28 -2.81 32.19
N ILE A 97 -15.13 -1.90 32.64
CA ILE A 97 -16.13 -2.14 33.72
C ILE A 97 -17.13 -3.22 33.26
N GLU A 98 -17.53 -3.23 31.98
CA GLU A 98 -18.40 -4.24 31.39
C GLU A 98 -17.70 -5.59 31.13
N GLY A 99 -16.40 -5.70 31.45
CA GLY A 99 -15.61 -6.94 31.32
C GLY A 99 -15.01 -7.17 29.94
N ALA A 100 -14.96 -6.14 29.08
CA ALA A 100 -14.37 -6.25 27.74
C ALA A 100 -12.86 -6.49 27.81
N GLY A 101 -12.42 -7.61 27.22
CA GLY A 101 -11.02 -7.92 27.06
C GLY A 101 -10.34 -7.07 25.95
N LYS A 102 -9.00 -7.13 25.85
CA LYS A 102 -8.20 -6.35 24.88
C LYS A 102 -8.64 -6.49 23.42
N VAL A 103 -9.08 -7.69 23.04
CA VAL A 103 -9.60 -7.96 21.67
C VAL A 103 -10.92 -7.22 21.43
N GLN A 104 -11.81 -7.20 22.42
CA GLN A 104 -13.09 -6.48 22.32
C GLN A 104 -12.87 -4.97 22.28
N GLN A 105 -11.93 -4.43 23.09
CA GLN A 105 -11.52 -3.03 23.05
C GLN A 105 -10.92 -2.64 21.69
N PHE A 106 -10.17 -3.54 21.04
CA PHE A 106 -9.68 -3.34 19.69
C PHE A 106 -10.83 -3.22 18.67
N PHE A 107 -11.82 -4.13 18.72
CA PHE A 107 -12.97 -4.04 17.84
C PHE A 107 -13.81 -2.79 18.09
N LEU A 108 -14.00 -2.38 19.34
CA LEU A 108 -14.63 -1.12 19.71
C LEU A 108 -13.91 0.06 19.01
N THR A 109 -12.59 0.09 19.08
CA THR A 109 -11.77 1.11 18.41
C THR A 109 -11.98 1.12 16.88
N VAL A 110 -11.99 -0.06 16.25
CA VAL A 110 -12.22 -0.19 14.80
C VAL A 110 -13.60 0.36 14.41
N VAL A 111 -14.64 0.08 15.22
CA VAL A 111 -15.99 0.61 14.99
C VAL A 111 -16.01 2.12 15.12
N MET A 112 -15.36 2.69 16.14
CA MET A 112 -15.30 4.15 16.35
C MET A 112 -14.54 4.87 15.22
N LEU A 113 -13.52 4.23 14.65
CA LEU A 113 -12.72 4.77 13.56
C LEU A 113 -13.21 4.38 12.16
N ARG A 114 -14.35 3.70 12.05
CA ARG A 114 -14.84 3.14 10.77
C ARG A 114 -14.82 4.15 9.62
N ASN A 115 -15.25 5.38 9.85
CA ASN A 115 -15.32 6.41 8.81
C ASN A 115 -13.91 6.78 8.29
N ILE A 116 -12.95 6.92 9.19
CA ILE A 116 -11.56 7.22 8.83
C ILE A 116 -10.91 6.03 8.12
N ILE A 117 -11.16 4.80 8.61
CA ILE A 117 -10.66 3.58 7.97
C ILE A 117 -11.22 3.46 6.55
N THR A 118 -12.51 3.70 6.39
CA THR A 118 -13.17 3.60 5.09
C THR A 118 -12.66 4.70 4.14
N PHE A 119 -12.52 5.94 4.62
CA PHE A 119 -11.96 7.03 3.83
C PHE A 119 -10.50 6.76 3.39
N THR A 120 -9.65 6.31 4.31
CA THR A 120 -8.25 5.96 3.98
C THR A 120 -8.17 4.75 3.06
N ALA A 121 -9.08 3.79 3.18
CA ALA A 121 -9.16 2.66 2.26
C ALA A 121 -9.49 3.12 0.83
N LEU A 122 -10.41 4.08 0.66
CA LEU A 122 -10.68 4.69 -0.64
C LEU A 122 -9.44 5.37 -1.25
N LEU A 123 -8.76 6.19 -0.45
CA LEU A 123 -7.55 6.86 -0.91
C LEU A 123 -6.46 5.86 -1.33
N ASN A 124 -6.22 4.85 -0.50
CA ASN A 124 -5.23 3.80 -0.80
C ASN A 124 -5.62 3.00 -2.04
N PHE A 125 -6.92 2.72 -2.24
CA PHE A 125 -7.42 2.08 -3.45
C PHE A 125 -7.10 2.93 -4.68
N ILE A 126 -7.46 4.21 -4.69
CA ILE A 126 -7.18 5.12 -5.81
C ILE A 126 -5.66 5.18 -6.10
N TRP A 127 -4.82 5.32 -5.08
CA TRP A 127 -3.37 5.37 -5.23
C TRP A 127 -2.77 4.07 -5.75
N ALA A 128 -3.25 2.92 -5.24
CA ALA A 128 -2.77 1.62 -5.70
C ALA A 128 -3.07 1.38 -7.18
N PHE A 129 -4.23 1.81 -7.64
CA PHE A 129 -4.60 1.70 -9.04
C PHE A 129 -3.84 2.66 -9.95
N GLN A 130 -3.35 3.79 -9.43
CA GLN A 130 -2.52 4.73 -10.17
C GLN A 130 -1.02 4.38 -10.10
N GLU A 131 -0.64 3.35 -9.33
CA GLU A 131 0.77 2.99 -9.17
C GLU A 131 1.35 2.46 -10.48
N PHE A 132 2.27 3.22 -11.02
CA PHE A 132 3.03 2.91 -12.23
C PHE A 132 4.52 2.74 -11.95
N THR A 133 5.10 3.70 -11.23
CA THR A 133 6.54 3.86 -11.13
C THR A 133 7.20 2.66 -10.47
N THR A 134 6.67 2.17 -9.35
CA THR A 134 7.23 1.01 -8.64
C THR A 134 7.18 -0.23 -9.53
N ILE A 135 6.02 -0.48 -10.17
CA ILE A 135 5.83 -1.64 -11.05
C ILE A 135 6.77 -1.55 -12.26
N TRP A 136 6.83 -0.38 -12.89
CA TRP A 136 7.63 -0.20 -14.09
C TRP A 136 9.14 -0.36 -13.84
N ILE A 137 9.64 0.20 -12.76
CA ILE A 137 11.06 0.09 -12.40
C ILE A 137 11.41 -1.33 -11.95
N MET A 138 10.57 -1.97 -11.13
CA MET A 138 10.91 -3.27 -10.56
C MET A 138 10.73 -4.42 -11.54
N THR A 139 9.68 -4.42 -12.35
CA THR A 139 9.28 -5.59 -13.14
C THR A 139 8.92 -5.29 -14.59
N ARG A 140 8.67 -4.02 -14.96
CA ARG A 140 8.11 -3.61 -16.26
C ARG A 140 6.83 -4.34 -16.62
N GLY A 141 6.01 -4.67 -15.62
CA GLY A 141 4.80 -5.48 -15.80
C GLY A 141 5.02 -7.00 -15.85
N GLY A 142 6.30 -7.48 -15.83
CA GLY A 142 6.66 -8.90 -15.91
C GLY A 142 6.64 -9.65 -14.57
N PRO A 143 7.02 -10.95 -14.60
CA PRO A 143 7.20 -11.79 -15.78
C PRO A 143 5.87 -12.16 -16.46
N ALA A 144 5.88 -12.33 -17.77
CA ALA A 144 4.72 -12.73 -18.57
C ALA A 144 3.44 -11.89 -18.28
N GLY A 145 3.58 -10.59 -18.01
CA GLY A 145 2.45 -9.71 -17.71
C GLY A 145 1.88 -9.85 -16.29
N ALA A 146 2.53 -10.60 -15.39
CA ALA A 146 2.01 -10.91 -14.06
C ALA A 146 1.78 -9.69 -13.17
N THR A 147 2.57 -8.63 -13.34
CA THR A 147 2.46 -7.37 -12.60
C THR A 147 1.92 -6.23 -13.47
N ASN A 148 1.38 -6.53 -14.66
CA ASN A 148 0.75 -5.52 -15.50
C ASN A 148 -0.45 -4.90 -14.81
N THR A 149 -0.54 -3.58 -14.91
CA THR A 149 -1.70 -2.78 -14.50
C THR A 149 -2.17 -1.94 -15.68
N LEU A 150 -3.30 -1.29 -15.54
CA LEU A 150 -3.80 -0.40 -16.57
C LEU A 150 -2.80 0.72 -16.88
N MET A 151 -2.15 1.27 -15.85
CA MET A 151 -1.14 2.34 -16.02
C MET A 151 0.08 1.87 -16.80
N THR A 152 0.57 0.64 -16.56
CA THR A 152 1.67 0.08 -17.35
C THR A 152 1.26 -0.20 -18.79
N GLN A 153 0.00 -0.61 -19.02
CA GLN A 153 -0.54 -0.81 -20.36
C GLN A 153 -0.71 0.52 -21.12
N VAL A 154 -1.28 1.54 -20.49
CA VAL A 154 -1.39 2.88 -21.08
C VAL A 154 -0.01 3.39 -21.49
N TYR A 155 0.98 3.24 -20.64
CA TYR A 155 2.36 3.63 -20.94
C TYR A 155 2.92 2.84 -22.14
N THR A 156 2.77 1.52 -22.14
CA THR A 156 3.26 0.64 -23.22
C THR A 156 2.61 1.00 -24.56
N ARG A 157 1.28 1.14 -24.59
CA ARG A 157 0.54 1.54 -25.80
C ARG A 157 0.96 2.92 -26.31
N SER A 158 1.12 3.90 -25.40
CA SER A 158 1.51 5.27 -25.78
C SER A 158 2.95 5.33 -26.31
N PHE A 159 3.91 4.86 -25.52
CA PHE A 159 5.32 5.17 -25.73
C PHE A 159 6.12 4.05 -26.40
N MET A 160 5.73 2.78 -26.20
CA MET A 160 6.41 1.66 -26.85
C MET A 160 5.78 1.33 -28.19
N GLU A 161 4.45 1.30 -28.27
CA GLU A 161 3.71 0.93 -29.49
C GLU A 161 3.25 2.14 -30.31
N ARG A 162 3.38 3.37 -29.78
CA ARG A 162 2.98 4.63 -30.42
C ARG A 162 1.49 4.68 -30.80
N ASN A 163 0.66 3.92 -30.12
CA ASN A 163 -0.80 3.90 -30.31
C ASN A 163 -1.49 4.83 -29.31
N PHE A 164 -1.36 6.13 -29.54
CA PHE A 164 -1.89 7.17 -28.63
C PHE A 164 -3.43 7.13 -28.56
N GLY A 165 -4.12 6.72 -29.63
CA GLY A 165 -5.59 6.63 -29.65
C GLY A 165 -6.09 5.58 -28.67
N GLU A 166 -5.54 4.36 -28.70
CA GLU A 166 -5.89 3.29 -27.78
C GLU A 166 -5.53 3.64 -26.35
N ALA A 167 -4.33 4.19 -26.13
CA ALA A 167 -3.88 4.61 -24.81
C ALA A 167 -4.78 5.71 -24.20
N ALA A 168 -5.19 6.69 -25.02
CA ALA A 168 -6.12 7.75 -24.58
C ALA A 168 -7.51 7.17 -24.23
N ALA A 169 -8.01 6.23 -25.01
CA ALA A 169 -9.27 5.54 -24.71
C ALA A 169 -9.19 4.75 -23.39
N MET A 170 -8.11 4.00 -23.18
CA MET A 170 -7.87 3.29 -21.93
C MET A 170 -7.81 4.24 -20.73
N GLY A 171 -7.09 5.36 -20.88
CA GLY A 171 -7.00 6.39 -19.84
C GLY A 171 -8.35 7.05 -19.52
N ALA A 172 -9.15 7.37 -20.56
CA ALA A 172 -10.48 7.94 -20.39
C ALA A 172 -11.45 6.98 -19.68
N LEU A 173 -11.46 5.71 -20.08
CA LEU A 173 -12.26 4.67 -19.41
C LEU A 173 -11.83 4.50 -17.95
N TRP A 174 -10.53 4.61 -17.68
CA TRP A 174 -10.00 4.55 -16.32
C TRP A 174 -10.48 5.71 -15.45
N VAL A 175 -10.38 6.93 -15.93
CA VAL A 175 -10.89 8.12 -15.22
C VAL A 175 -12.38 7.98 -14.94
N LEU A 176 -13.16 7.55 -15.95
CA LEU A 176 -14.60 7.31 -15.81
C LEU A 176 -14.88 6.27 -14.69
N PHE A 177 -14.15 5.16 -14.71
CA PHE A 177 -14.26 4.12 -13.66
C PHE A 177 -13.99 4.69 -12.26
N LEU A 178 -12.89 5.45 -12.10
CA LEU A 178 -12.55 6.04 -10.80
C LEU A 178 -13.60 7.03 -10.33
N VAL A 179 -14.15 7.86 -11.22
CA VAL A 179 -15.22 8.81 -10.87
C VAL A 179 -16.48 8.07 -10.41
N VAL A 180 -16.93 7.09 -11.18
CA VAL A 180 -18.12 6.30 -10.85
C VAL A 180 -17.92 5.56 -9.52
N PHE A 181 -16.77 4.92 -9.35
CA PHE A 181 -16.42 4.21 -8.13
C PHE A 181 -16.39 5.15 -6.92
N SER A 182 -15.74 6.31 -7.05
CA SER A 182 -15.64 7.29 -5.96
C SER A 182 -17.01 7.84 -5.55
N VAL A 183 -17.87 8.17 -6.53
CA VAL A 183 -19.23 8.65 -6.25
C VAL A 183 -20.05 7.58 -5.55
N PHE A 184 -19.99 6.34 -6.02
CA PHE A 184 -20.70 5.22 -5.39
C PHE A 184 -20.21 4.98 -3.96
N TYR A 185 -18.89 4.99 -3.76
CA TYR A 185 -18.27 4.77 -2.46
C TYR A 185 -18.62 5.86 -1.44
N VAL A 186 -18.57 7.13 -1.85
CA VAL A 186 -18.96 8.26 -0.99
C VAL A 186 -20.46 8.19 -0.62
N ARG A 187 -21.31 7.87 -1.59
CA ARG A 187 -22.75 7.68 -1.31
C ARG A 187 -23.01 6.53 -0.34
N PHE A 188 -22.27 5.43 -0.49
CA PHE A 188 -22.37 4.30 0.44
C PHE A 188 -21.96 4.68 1.85
N LEU A 189 -20.89 5.48 2.01
CA LEU A 189 -20.45 5.99 3.31
C LEU A 189 -21.52 6.85 3.98
N LEU A 190 -22.03 7.86 3.25
CA LEU A 190 -23.03 8.79 3.78
C LEU A 190 -24.34 8.11 4.16
N ALA A 191 -24.74 7.06 3.45
CA ALA A 191 -25.96 6.29 3.75
C ALA A 191 -25.85 5.44 5.03
N HIS A 192 -24.67 5.31 5.65
CA HIS A 192 -24.45 4.55 6.89
C HIS A 192 -24.07 5.46 8.08
N GLU A 193 -24.17 6.77 7.92
CA GLU A 193 -24.01 7.74 9.01
C GLU A 193 -25.34 8.07 9.72
N ASP A 194 -26.48 7.70 9.12
CA ASP A 194 -27.82 7.78 9.71
C ASP A 194 -28.17 6.46 10.44
#